data_941b3e3a69103c0785b7757b56e519d3
#
_entry.id   941b3e3a69103c0785b7757b56e519d3
#
_cell.length_a   1.000
_cell.length_b   1.000
_cell.length_c   1.000
_cell.angle_alpha   90.00
_cell.angle_beta   90.00
_cell.angle_gamma   90.00
#
_symmetry.space_group_name_H-M   'P 1'
#
loop_
_entity.id
_entity.type
_entity.pdbx_description
1 polymer ?
#
loop_
_entity_poly.entity_id
_entity_poly.type
_entity_poly.pdbx_seq_one_letter_code
_entity_poly.pdbx_strand_id
1 'polypeptide(L)'
;MLQTHLQETREQVSRLEKIVQQSVGKLEPKRSKPMAALIDEARELVDDAKNDPVRDVIILTACQRIEYYEIAVYSAVCNFAEIIGETEQFGLLKKTLEQENNANEALRGLADSANTRADRAA
;
A
#
# COMPACT_ATOMS: atom_id res chain seq x y z
N MET A 1 -7.33 -12.20 -0.07
CA MET A 1 -6.81 -10.92 -0.52
C MET A 1 -5.78 -10.33 0.44
N LEU A 2 -6.10 -9.95 1.67
CA LEU A 2 -5.15 -9.31 2.60
C LEU A 2 -3.91 -10.17 2.93
N GLN A 3 -4.05 -11.49 3.04
CA GLN A 3 -2.89 -12.39 3.25
C GLN A 3 -1.96 -12.44 2.04
N THR A 4 -2.50 -12.43 0.84
CA THR A 4 -1.73 -12.38 -0.42
C THR A 4 -0.98 -11.06 -0.50
N HIS A 5 -1.68 -9.95 -0.24
CA HIS A 5 -1.07 -8.62 -0.24
C HIS A 5 0.03 -8.48 0.83
N LEU A 6 -0.16 -9.02 2.03
CA LEU A 6 0.90 -9.05 3.05
C LEU A 6 2.16 -9.80 2.57
N GLN A 7 1.98 -10.90 1.83
CA GLN A 7 3.12 -11.63 1.25
C GLN A 7 3.83 -10.79 0.18
N GLU A 8 3.07 -10.12 -0.67
CA GLU A 8 3.60 -9.19 -1.69
C GLU A 8 4.39 -8.05 -1.05
N THR A 9 3.86 -7.45 0.02
CA THR A 9 4.56 -6.40 0.78
C THR A 9 5.91 -6.87 1.34
N ARG A 10 6.00 -8.10 1.83
CA ARG A 10 7.28 -8.68 2.28
C ARG A 10 8.28 -8.83 1.14
N GLU A 11 7.81 -9.23 -0.03
CA GLU A 11 8.66 -9.33 -1.24
C GLU A 11 9.11 -7.93 -1.71
N GLN A 12 8.27 -6.92 -1.57
CA GLN A 12 8.61 -5.54 -1.89
C GLN A 12 9.72 -5.00 -1.00
N VAL A 13 9.67 -5.30 0.31
CA VAL A 13 10.77 -4.97 1.23
C VAL A 13 12.08 -5.60 0.75
N SER A 14 12.07 -6.89 0.40
CA SER A 14 13.26 -7.57 -0.12
C SER A 14 13.78 -6.96 -1.42
N ARG A 15 12.88 -6.50 -2.32
CA ARG A 15 13.27 -5.77 -3.54
C ARG A 15 13.92 -4.43 -3.22
N LEU A 16 13.39 -3.67 -2.27
CA LEU A 16 13.98 -2.41 -1.84
C LEU A 16 15.35 -2.60 -1.22
N GLU A 17 15.54 -3.64 -0.38
CA GLU A 17 16.84 -4.00 0.17
C GLU A 17 17.86 -4.29 -0.95
N LYS A 18 17.46 -5.07 -1.96
CA LYS A 18 18.31 -5.37 -3.13
C LYS A 18 18.69 -4.10 -3.88
N ILE A 19 17.71 -3.21 -4.15
CA ILE A 19 17.94 -1.94 -4.85
C ILE A 19 18.95 -1.08 -4.08
N VAL A 20 18.76 -0.93 -2.77
CA VAL A 20 19.66 -0.11 -1.95
C VAL A 20 21.07 -0.69 -1.89
N GLN A 21 21.22 -2.01 -1.76
CA GLN A 21 22.53 -2.66 -1.80
C GLN A 21 23.27 -2.42 -3.11
N GLN A 22 22.55 -2.44 -4.24
CA GLN A 22 23.13 -2.24 -5.57
C GLN A 22 23.48 -0.77 -5.83
N SER A 23 22.68 0.18 -5.32
CA SER A 23 22.79 1.61 -5.64
C SER A 23 23.67 2.38 -4.64
N VAL A 24 23.50 2.16 -3.35
CA VAL A 24 24.18 2.90 -2.25
C VAL A 24 24.92 2.05 -1.24
N GLY A 25 24.75 0.74 -1.31
CA GLY A 25 25.48 -0.25 -0.52
C GLY A 25 24.96 -0.46 0.91
N LYS A 26 24.25 0.49 1.51
CA LYS A 26 23.73 0.39 2.88
C LYS A 26 22.32 0.95 3.00
N LEU A 27 21.43 0.16 3.56
CA LEU A 27 20.09 0.58 3.91
C LEU A 27 20.10 1.32 5.26
N GLU A 28 19.59 2.55 5.25
CA GLU A 28 19.29 3.32 6.47
C GLU A 28 17.79 3.60 6.51
N PRO A 29 16.99 2.69 7.09
CA PRO A 29 15.55 2.84 7.08
C PRO A 29 15.13 4.04 7.93
N LYS A 30 14.21 4.84 7.38
CA LYS A 30 13.56 5.95 8.09
C LYS A 30 12.07 5.69 8.17
N ARG A 31 11.48 6.00 9.34
CA ARG A 31 10.02 5.93 9.49
C ARG A 31 9.35 6.97 8.59
N SER A 32 8.43 6.52 7.75
CA SER A 32 7.56 7.41 6.99
C SER A 32 6.51 8.03 7.91
N LYS A 33 6.57 9.35 8.12
CA LYS A 33 5.57 10.07 8.92
C LYS A 33 4.17 10.00 8.31
N PRO A 34 3.98 10.19 6.98
CA PRO A 34 2.66 10.06 6.37
C PRO A 34 2.07 8.66 6.52
N MET A 35 2.84 7.60 6.27
CA MET A 35 2.38 6.23 6.44
C MET A 35 2.00 5.93 7.90
N ALA A 36 2.80 6.37 8.84
CA ALA A 36 2.49 6.21 10.27
C ALA A 36 1.18 6.90 10.64
N ALA A 37 0.94 8.13 10.16
CA ALA A 37 -0.30 8.85 10.41
C ALA A 37 -1.52 8.16 9.78
N LEU A 38 -1.42 7.62 8.56
CA LEU A 38 -2.48 6.85 7.92
C LEU A 38 -2.86 5.60 8.73
N ILE A 39 -1.86 4.89 9.25
CA ILE A 39 -2.07 3.68 10.07
C ILE A 39 -2.69 4.04 11.43
N ASP A 40 -2.21 5.08 12.08
CA ASP A 40 -2.71 5.49 13.39
C ASP A 40 -4.17 5.97 13.29
N GLU A 41 -4.53 6.79 12.29
CA GLU A 41 -5.92 7.18 12.03
C GLU A 41 -6.83 5.98 11.74
N ALA A 42 -6.34 5.02 10.94
CA ALA A 42 -7.10 3.81 10.64
C ALA A 42 -7.43 3.01 11.91
N ARG A 43 -6.49 2.88 12.84
CA ARG A 43 -6.70 2.18 14.12
C ARG A 43 -7.76 2.86 14.97
N GLU A 44 -7.67 4.20 15.13
CA GLU A 44 -8.64 4.98 15.87
C GLU A 44 -10.06 4.79 15.31
N LEU A 45 -10.23 4.89 13.99
CA LEU A 45 -11.52 4.72 13.34
C LEU A 45 -12.08 3.28 13.48
N VAL A 46 -11.22 2.27 13.43
CA VAL A 46 -11.62 0.85 13.62
C VAL A 46 -12.07 0.62 15.05
N ASP A 47 -11.39 1.20 16.05
CA ASP A 47 -11.75 1.08 17.46
C ASP A 47 -13.09 1.77 17.77
N ASP A 48 -13.38 2.88 17.09
CA ASP A 48 -14.64 3.62 17.24
C ASP A 48 -15.82 3.03 16.46
N ALA A 49 -15.60 2.00 15.64
CA ALA A 49 -16.64 1.43 14.80
C ALA A 49 -17.75 0.73 15.61
N LYS A 50 -18.99 1.13 15.36
CA LYS A 50 -20.18 0.68 16.13
C LYS A 50 -20.57 -0.80 15.89
N ASN A 51 -20.22 -1.33 14.72
CA ASN A 51 -20.54 -2.71 14.32
C ASN A 51 -19.57 -3.22 13.26
N ASP A 52 -19.61 -4.53 12.99
CA ASP A 52 -18.68 -5.19 12.06
C ASP A 52 -18.83 -4.70 10.61
N PRO A 53 -20.04 -4.48 10.03
CA PRO A 53 -20.16 -3.94 8.67
C PRO A 53 -19.53 -2.54 8.51
N VAL A 54 -19.68 -1.67 9.49
CA VAL A 54 -19.05 -0.34 9.49
C VAL A 54 -17.51 -0.48 9.62
N ARG A 55 -17.05 -1.39 10.48
CA ARG A 55 -15.63 -1.70 10.64
C ARG A 55 -15.00 -2.20 9.33
N ASP A 56 -15.68 -3.07 8.59
CA ASP A 56 -15.22 -3.54 7.29
C ASP A 56 -15.02 -2.38 6.29
N VAL A 57 -15.97 -1.46 6.22
CA VAL A 57 -15.87 -0.25 5.36
C VAL A 57 -14.66 0.60 5.75
N ILE A 58 -14.45 0.82 7.06
CA ILE A 58 -13.31 1.59 7.57
C ILE A 58 -11.99 0.93 7.17
N ILE A 59 -11.87 -0.40 7.37
CA ILE A 59 -10.66 -1.15 7.01
C ILE A 59 -10.37 -1.04 5.51
N LEU A 60 -11.37 -1.26 4.66
CA LEU A 60 -11.21 -1.18 3.20
C LEU A 60 -10.80 0.24 2.76
N THR A 61 -11.44 1.27 3.32
CA THR A 61 -11.11 2.66 3.01
C THR A 61 -9.69 3.02 3.47
N ALA A 62 -9.29 2.57 4.65
CA ALA A 62 -7.94 2.79 5.17
C ALA A 62 -6.89 2.10 4.29
N CYS A 63 -7.13 0.84 3.90
CA CYS A 63 -6.25 0.13 2.98
C CYS A 63 -6.12 0.88 1.65
N GLN A 64 -7.22 1.32 1.04
CA GLN A 64 -7.17 2.09 -0.21
C GLN A 64 -6.34 3.38 -0.08
N ARG A 65 -6.44 4.10 1.03
CA ARG A 65 -5.64 5.31 1.26
C ARG A 65 -4.15 4.98 1.33
N ILE A 66 -3.79 3.86 1.95
CA ILE A 66 -2.41 3.36 2.00
C ILE A 66 -1.92 3.00 0.59
N GLU A 67 -2.71 2.25 -0.19
CA GLU A 67 -2.38 1.89 -1.57
C GLU A 67 -2.14 3.13 -2.45
N TYR A 68 -3.02 4.13 -2.38
CA TYR A 68 -2.83 5.37 -3.14
C TYR A 68 -1.56 6.12 -2.75
N TYR A 69 -1.21 6.11 -1.46
CA TYR A 69 0.05 6.69 -1.01
C TYR A 69 1.25 5.92 -1.60
N GLU A 70 1.24 4.60 -1.55
CA GLU A 70 2.30 3.76 -2.09
C GLU A 70 2.41 3.86 -3.61
N ILE A 71 1.29 3.84 -4.33
CA ILE A 71 1.25 4.06 -5.79
C ILE A 71 1.90 5.41 -6.15
N ALA A 72 1.59 6.47 -5.44
CA ALA A 72 2.18 7.78 -5.70
C ALA A 72 3.70 7.78 -5.48
N VAL A 73 4.18 7.18 -4.39
CA VAL A 73 5.60 7.08 -4.08
C VAL A 73 6.33 6.20 -5.11
N TYR A 74 5.82 5.00 -5.40
CA TYR A 74 6.45 4.09 -6.37
C TYR A 74 6.43 4.65 -7.79
N SER A 75 5.38 5.37 -8.18
CA SER A 75 5.36 6.09 -9.47
C SER A 75 6.49 7.10 -9.57
N ALA A 76 6.72 7.88 -8.51
CA ALA A 76 7.80 8.88 -8.49
C ALA A 76 9.18 8.23 -8.56
N VAL A 77 9.44 7.18 -7.76
CA VAL A 77 10.76 6.53 -7.76
C VAL A 77 11.02 5.72 -9.03
N CYS A 78 10.00 5.15 -9.67
CA CYS A 78 10.12 4.57 -11.01
C CYS A 78 10.58 5.62 -12.03
N ASN A 79 9.95 6.79 -12.03
CA ASN A 79 10.33 7.89 -12.93
C ASN A 79 11.78 8.36 -12.67
N PHE A 80 12.21 8.44 -11.41
CA PHE A 80 13.60 8.78 -11.10
C PHE A 80 14.57 7.72 -11.62
N ALA A 81 14.30 6.43 -11.40
CA ALA A 81 15.14 5.34 -11.86
C ALA A 81 15.27 5.33 -13.40
N GLU A 82 14.18 5.61 -14.12
CA GLU A 82 14.17 5.73 -15.57
C GLU A 82 15.04 6.91 -16.06
N ILE A 83 14.87 8.08 -15.45
CA ILE A 83 15.63 9.31 -15.84
C ILE A 83 17.13 9.13 -15.64
N ILE A 84 17.56 8.47 -14.55
CA ILE A 84 18.99 8.26 -14.28
C ILE A 84 19.55 7.00 -14.94
N GLY A 85 18.74 6.23 -15.68
CA GLY A 85 19.18 5.07 -16.45
C GLY A 85 19.40 3.80 -15.63
N GLU A 86 18.84 3.70 -14.43
CA GLU A 86 18.92 2.52 -13.55
C GLU A 86 17.89 1.47 -13.96
N THR A 87 18.13 0.81 -15.10
CA THR A 87 17.15 -0.08 -15.77
C THR A 87 16.74 -1.28 -14.93
N GLU A 88 17.66 -1.93 -14.20
CA GLU A 88 17.34 -3.06 -13.34
C GLU A 88 16.46 -2.60 -12.17
N GLN A 89 16.83 -1.51 -11.51
CA GLN A 89 16.10 -0.94 -10.38
C GLN A 89 14.71 -0.46 -10.82
N PHE A 90 14.60 0.17 -11.98
CA PHE A 90 13.32 0.53 -12.60
C PHE A 90 12.42 -0.70 -12.75
N GLY A 91 12.93 -1.81 -13.29
CA GLY A 91 12.15 -3.05 -13.46
C GLY A 91 11.62 -3.61 -12.13
N LEU A 92 12.44 -3.59 -11.08
CA LEU A 92 12.06 -4.04 -9.73
C LEU A 92 10.98 -3.13 -9.10
N LEU A 93 11.14 -1.82 -9.21
CA LEU A 93 10.19 -0.82 -8.71
C LEU A 93 8.87 -0.87 -9.47
N LYS A 94 8.92 -1.03 -10.79
CA LYS A 94 7.73 -1.17 -11.63
C LYS A 94 6.91 -2.41 -11.25
N LYS A 95 7.55 -3.53 -10.97
CA LYS A 95 6.86 -4.73 -10.47
C LYS A 95 6.10 -4.46 -9.17
N THR A 96 6.69 -3.70 -8.26
CA THR A 96 6.01 -3.28 -7.03
C THR A 96 4.82 -2.37 -7.35
N LEU A 97 5.01 -1.35 -8.16
CA LEU A 97 3.94 -0.45 -8.57
C LEU A 97 2.74 -1.19 -9.22
N GLU A 98 3.00 -2.22 -10.02
CA GLU A 98 1.96 -3.07 -10.60
C GLU A 98 1.21 -3.86 -9.53
N GLN A 99 1.89 -4.36 -8.50
CA GLN A 99 1.26 -5.05 -7.35
C GLN A 99 0.36 -4.11 -6.56
N GLU A 100 0.79 -2.87 -6.28
CA GLU A 100 -0.02 -1.87 -5.57
C GLU A 100 -1.27 -1.48 -6.38
N ASN A 101 -1.15 -1.28 -7.68
CA ASN A 101 -2.30 -1.03 -8.53
C ASN A 101 -3.30 -2.19 -8.51
N ASN A 102 -2.84 -3.44 -8.59
CA ASN A 102 -3.68 -4.62 -8.53
C ASN A 102 -4.37 -4.76 -7.15
N ALA A 103 -3.66 -4.49 -6.05
CA ALA A 103 -4.22 -4.49 -4.71
C ALA A 103 -5.32 -3.44 -4.57
N ASN A 104 -5.08 -2.23 -5.06
CA ASN A 104 -6.07 -1.15 -5.04
C ASN A 104 -7.33 -1.49 -5.86
N GLU A 105 -7.19 -2.08 -7.05
CA GLU A 105 -8.34 -2.53 -7.84
C GLU A 105 -9.13 -3.64 -7.13
N ALA A 106 -8.46 -4.59 -6.48
CA ALA A 106 -9.11 -5.62 -5.68
C ALA A 106 -9.88 -5.02 -4.48
N LEU A 107 -9.32 -4.05 -3.79
CA LEU A 107 -9.99 -3.31 -2.71
C LEU A 107 -11.24 -2.57 -3.20
N ARG A 108 -11.16 -1.91 -4.35
CA ARG A 108 -12.32 -1.23 -4.99
C ARG A 108 -13.45 -2.20 -5.27
N GLY A 109 -13.14 -3.39 -5.80
CA GLY A 109 -14.16 -4.43 -6.05
C GLY A 109 -14.86 -4.93 -4.78
N LEU A 110 -14.19 -4.85 -3.61
CA LEU A 110 -14.78 -5.21 -2.32
C LEU A 110 -15.59 -4.07 -1.68
N ALA A 111 -15.23 -2.82 -1.96
CA ALA A 111 -15.81 -1.64 -1.31
C ALA A 111 -17.33 -1.52 -1.57
N ASP A 112 -17.79 -1.78 -2.79
CA ASP A 112 -19.21 -1.66 -3.16
C ASP A 112 -20.08 -2.60 -2.33
N SER A 113 -19.64 -3.86 -2.14
CA SER A 113 -20.39 -4.84 -1.33
C SER A 113 -20.33 -4.52 0.16
N ALA A 114 -19.21 -4.00 0.66
CA ALA A 114 -19.05 -3.60 2.06
C ALA A 114 -19.92 -2.38 2.38
N ASN A 115 -19.93 -1.37 1.53
CA ASN A 115 -20.77 -0.19 1.66
C ASN A 115 -22.27 -0.56 1.71
N THR A 116 -22.71 -1.47 0.83
CA THR A 116 -24.10 -1.93 0.80
C THR A 116 -24.48 -2.66 2.10
N ARG A 117 -23.57 -3.47 2.69
CA ARG A 117 -23.81 -4.14 3.97
C ARG A 117 -23.88 -3.15 5.13
N ALA A 118 -23.01 -2.14 5.14
CA ALA A 118 -22.99 -1.11 6.18
C ALA A 118 -24.26 -0.25 6.16
N ASP A 119 -24.74 0.12 4.97
CA ASP A 119 -26.00 0.89 4.81
C ASP A 119 -27.19 0.11 5.37
N ARG A 120 -27.28 -1.19 5.13
CA ARG A 120 -28.36 -2.03 5.65
C ARG A 120 -28.28 -2.29 7.16
N ALA A 121 -27.13 -2.06 7.77
CA ALA A 121 -26.90 -2.28 9.20
C ALA A 121 -27.01 -0.98 10.02
N ALA A 122 -27.17 0.17 9.36
CA ALA A 122 -27.33 1.47 9.97
C ALA A 122 -28.79 1.73 10.35
#